data_8abb0ef44a3f60ca4c96631821edd9fc
#
_entry.id   8abb0ef44a3f60ca4c96631821edd9fc
#
_cell.length_a   1.000
_cell.length_b   1.000
_cell.length_c   1.000
_cell.angle_alpha   90.00
_cell.angle_beta   90.00
_cell.angle_gamma   90.00
#
_symmetry.space_group_name_H-M   'P 1'
#
loop_
_entity.id
_entity.type
_entity.pdbx_description
1 polymer ?
#
loop_
_entity_poly.entity_id
_entity_poly.type
_entity_poly.pdbx_seq_one_letter_code
_entity_poly.pdbx_strand_id
1 'polypeptide(L)'
;MHNPNKFIIILFLIGFITAQDYRYTKIQAIPDLSFMKIVYTGLDVLEQMDFSQLKGKTISILCNQASVNRNGQHLLTLLRETEDVHVLAIFLPQYGLFASEDPKLKMMGNKSVDPIFGARVIDLFKRSLYPPEWSMRDADLILIDMQDTGVRYTTFMATVSKVLESAAKYRKPVLLLDRPNPLRGDVMDGPVVRTAYQSLEGYHLVPIRHGLTIGEYALMVNEMGWLKDLARADLTIIPLSNWQRTMWVDDTGIPVPSMLPDVQNVESLLAYMGMYLFKGTNLNIGHGTDQPFFRIGAPWISGSILLSLIHI
;
A
#
# COMPACT_ATOMS: atom_id res chain seq x y z
N MET A 1 -21.60 -25.40 3.23
CA MET A 1 -21.82 -24.76 1.92
C MET A 1 -21.77 -23.25 2.13
N HIS A 2 -20.63 -22.62 1.86
CA HIS A 2 -20.49 -21.15 1.97
C HIS A 2 -20.99 -20.54 0.65
N ASN A 3 -21.98 -19.68 0.76
CA ASN A 3 -22.58 -19.00 -0.40
C ASN A 3 -21.62 -17.93 -0.93
N PRO A 4 -20.99 -18.10 -2.10
CA PRO A 4 -20.04 -17.14 -2.66
C PRO A 4 -20.68 -15.78 -3.03
N ASN A 5 -22.03 -15.75 -3.12
CA ASN A 5 -22.75 -14.52 -3.51
C ASN A 5 -22.78 -13.43 -2.43
N LYS A 6 -22.44 -13.73 -1.16
CA LYS A 6 -22.41 -12.69 -0.11
C LYS A 6 -21.23 -11.73 -0.26
N PHE A 7 -20.11 -12.16 -0.85
CA PHE A 7 -18.93 -11.32 -1.08
C PHE A 7 -19.14 -10.32 -2.24
N ILE A 8 -19.84 -10.73 -3.28
CA ILE A 8 -20.16 -9.88 -4.43
C ILE A 8 -21.08 -8.72 -4.04
N ILE A 9 -22.02 -8.97 -3.11
CA ILE A 9 -22.96 -7.95 -2.64
C ILE A 9 -22.27 -6.84 -1.82
N ILE A 10 -21.22 -7.16 -1.04
CA ILE A 10 -20.51 -6.18 -0.23
C ILE A 10 -19.69 -5.22 -1.10
N LEU A 11 -19.07 -5.68 -2.17
CA LEU A 11 -18.32 -4.83 -3.11
C LEU A 11 -19.22 -3.96 -3.99
N PHE A 12 -20.43 -4.44 -4.33
CA PHE A 12 -21.44 -3.60 -5.02
C PHE A 12 -22.01 -2.51 -4.09
N LEU A 13 -22.07 -2.75 -2.79
CA LEU A 13 -22.53 -1.76 -1.82
C LEU A 13 -21.51 -0.61 -1.62
N ILE A 14 -20.23 -0.86 -1.75
CA ILE A 14 -19.19 0.19 -1.65
C ILE A 14 -19.36 1.24 -2.78
N GLY A 15 -19.89 0.85 -3.93
CA GLY A 15 -20.15 1.78 -5.05
C GLY A 15 -21.37 2.70 -4.88
N PHE A 16 -22.21 2.48 -3.87
CA PHE A 16 -23.45 3.25 -3.64
C PHE A 16 -23.59 3.88 -2.26
N ILE A 17 -22.63 3.65 -1.35
CA ILE A 17 -22.69 4.21 -0.01
C ILE A 17 -22.05 5.60 -0.03
N THR A 18 -22.83 6.61 0.32
CA THR A 18 -22.34 7.98 0.50
C THR A 18 -21.42 8.05 1.72
N ALA A 19 -20.48 9.00 1.72
CA ALA A 19 -19.45 9.17 2.77
C ALA A 19 -19.99 9.28 4.23
N GLN A 20 -21.30 9.32 4.42
CA GLN A 20 -21.95 9.48 5.73
C GLN A 20 -22.24 8.16 6.46
N ASP A 21 -22.08 7.00 5.82
CA ASP A 21 -22.57 5.71 6.37
C ASP A 21 -21.50 4.88 7.08
N TYR A 22 -20.24 5.32 7.10
CA TYR A 22 -19.17 4.61 7.79
C TYR A 22 -19.07 5.02 9.26
N ARG A 23 -19.03 4.03 10.15
CA ARG A 23 -19.10 4.26 11.60
C ARG A 23 -17.77 4.74 12.19
N TYR A 24 -16.66 4.23 11.68
CA TYR A 24 -15.31 4.45 12.23
C TYR A 24 -14.36 5.10 11.23
N THR A 25 -14.77 5.19 9.99
CA THR A 25 -13.94 5.73 8.90
C THR A 25 -14.65 6.94 8.29
N LYS A 26 -13.89 7.97 8.02
CA LYS A 26 -14.37 9.19 7.36
C LYS A 26 -13.68 9.32 6.01
N ILE A 27 -14.43 9.73 5.00
CA ILE A 27 -13.87 10.14 3.72
C ILE A 27 -13.76 11.66 3.74
N GLN A 28 -12.55 12.17 3.56
CA GLN A 28 -12.28 13.61 3.55
C GLN A 28 -12.94 14.25 2.34
N ALA A 29 -13.66 15.35 2.56
CA ALA A 29 -14.09 16.21 1.47
C ALA A 29 -12.85 16.83 0.81
N ILE A 30 -12.77 16.73 -0.50
CA ILE A 30 -11.65 17.22 -1.30
C ILE A 30 -12.09 18.31 -2.26
N PRO A 31 -11.18 19.17 -2.76
CA PRO A 31 -11.49 20.11 -3.82
C PRO A 31 -12.03 19.39 -5.06
N ASP A 32 -12.93 20.04 -5.80
CA ASP A 32 -13.41 19.52 -7.08
C ASP A 32 -12.29 19.66 -8.13
N LEU A 33 -11.67 18.56 -8.47
CA LEU A 33 -10.62 18.46 -9.49
C LEU A 33 -11.11 17.79 -10.78
N SER A 34 -12.42 17.55 -10.90
CA SER A 34 -13.02 16.82 -12.04
C SER A 34 -12.75 17.50 -13.39
N PHE A 35 -12.66 18.83 -13.39
CA PHE A 35 -12.36 19.62 -14.59
C PHE A 35 -10.95 19.39 -15.15
N MET A 36 -10.01 18.92 -14.33
CA MET A 36 -8.62 18.67 -14.75
C MET A 36 -8.47 17.42 -15.62
N LYS A 37 -9.41 16.48 -15.55
CA LYS A 37 -9.41 15.19 -16.28
C LYS A 37 -8.13 14.35 -16.11
N ILE A 38 -7.36 14.61 -15.07
CA ILE A 38 -6.14 13.87 -14.72
C ILE A 38 -6.33 13.24 -13.36
N VAL A 39 -5.68 12.09 -13.13
CA VAL A 39 -5.77 11.39 -11.85
C VAL A 39 -4.86 12.04 -10.82
N TYR A 40 -5.39 12.27 -9.63
CA TYR A 40 -4.65 12.73 -8.45
C TYR A 40 -4.69 11.66 -7.38
N THR A 41 -3.53 11.37 -6.78
CA THR A 41 -3.44 10.55 -5.57
C THR A 41 -3.92 11.33 -4.34
N GLY A 42 -4.16 10.64 -3.23
CA GLY A 42 -4.42 11.33 -1.96
C GLY A 42 -3.29 12.28 -1.55
N LEU A 43 -2.03 11.99 -1.94
CA LEU A 43 -0.90 12.91 -1.71
C LEU A 43 -1.03 14.18 -2.54
N ASP A 44 -1.35 14.06 -3.83
CA ASP A 44 -1.56 15.24 -4.69
C ASP A 44 -2.71 16.10 -4.17
N VAL A 45 -3.79 15.46 -3.69
CA VAL A 45 -4.94 16.16 -3.11
C VAL A 45 -4.53 16.89 -1.82
N LEU A 46 -3.75 16.24 -0.94
CA LEU A 46 -3.23 16.86 0.28
C LEU A 46 -2.35 18.07 -0.03
N GLU A 47 -1.53 17.98 -1.09
CA GLU A 47 -0.71 19.08 -1.60
C GLU A 47 -1.58 20.25 -2.10
N GLN A 48 -2.65 19.96 -2.87
CA GLN A 48 -3.64 20.97 -3.30
C GLN A 48 -4.35 21.67 -2.12
N MET A 49 -4.44 21.00 -0.98
CA MET A 49 -4.97 21.53 0.28
C MET A 49 -3.90 22.19 1.15
N ASP A 50 -2.71 22.47 0.59
CA ASP A 50 -1.57 23.10 1.26
C ASP A 50 -1.21 22.42 2.59
N PHE A 51 -1.29 21.07 2.62
CA PHE A 51 -1.03 20.25 3.81
C PHE A 51 -1.78 20.71 5.08
N SER A 52 -2.91 21.39 4.91
CA SER A 52 -3.65 22.04 6.00
C SER A 52 -4.03 21.09 7.14
N GLN A 53 -4.25 19.79 6.84
CA GLN A 53 -4.56 18.78 7.85
C GLN A 53 -3.37 18.43 8.75
N LEU A 54 -2.14 18.76 8.34
CA LEU A 54 -0.90 18.44 9.05
C LEU A 54 -0.33 19.62 9.85
N LYS A 55 -0.70 20.88 9.48
CA LYS A 55 -0.15 22.08 10.10
C LYS A 55 -0.41 22.11 11.61
N GLY A 56 0.60 22.53 12.37
CA GLY A 56 0.59 22.58 13.84
C GLY A 56 0.65 21.21 14.53
N LYS A 57 0.96 20.12 13.80
CA LYS A 57 0.93 18.77 14.36
C LYS A 57 2.28 18.09 14.38
N THR A 58 2.45 17.27 15.40
CA THR A 58 3.49 16.24 15.48
C THR A 58 2.96 14.96 14.85
N ILE A 59 3.60 14.46 13.79
CA ILE A 59 3.12 13.31 13.01
C ILE A 59 4.10 12.16 13.01
N SER A 60 3.59 10.93 13.02
CA SER A 60 4.34 9.72 12.65
C SER A 60 3.85 9.22 11.31
N ILE A 61 4.76 8.79 10.42
CA ILE A 61 4.49 8.54 9.01
C ILE A 61 4.78 7.09 8.66
N LEU A 62 3.83 6.40 8.01
CA LEU A 62 4.10 5.17 7.28
C LEU A 62 4.15 5.48 5.78
N CYS A 63 5.27 5.20 5.14
CA CYS A 63 5.45 5.40 3.71
C CYS A 63 6.39 4.35 3.10
N ASN A 64 6.33 4.20 1.77
CA ASN A 64 7.28 3.41 1.00
C ASN A 64 7.92 4.26 -0.11
N GLN A 65 8.81 3.68 -0.90
CA GLN A 65 9.51 4.39 -1.99
C GLN A 65 8.58 4.93 -3.08
N ALA A 66 7.36 4.40 -3.19
CA ALA A 66 6.37 4.83 -4.16
C ALA A 66 5.38 5.89 -3.60
N SER A 67 5.67 6.44 -2.42
CA SER A 67 4.92 7.56 -1.82
C SER A 67 5.30 8.88 -2.49
N VAL A 68 5.06 8.98 -3.80
CA VAL A 68 5.40 10.16 -4.62
C VAL A 68 4.14 10.84 -5.14
N ASN A 69 4.23 12.16 -5.35
CA ASN A 69 3.20 12.95 -6.04
C ASN A 69 3.31 12.77 -7.57
N ARG A 70 2.42 13.41 -8.31
CA ARG A 70 2.41 13.39 -9.79
C ARG A 70 3.71 13.87 -10.44
N ASN A 71 4.47 14.71 -9.75
CA ASN A 71 5.75 15.25 -10.23
C ASN A 71 6.94 14.34 -9.85
N GLY A 72 6.70 13.17 -9.26
CA GLY A 72 7.74 12.25 -8.81
C GLY A 72 8.42 12.66 -7.50
N GLN A 73 7.91 13.69 -6.81
CA GLN A 73 8.46 14.14 -5.53
C GLN A 73 7.91 13.28 -4.40
N HIS A 74 8.81 12.75 -3.59
CA HIS A 74 8.44 11.90 -2.47
C HIS A 74 7.81 12.70 -1.33
N LEU A 75 6.81 12.12 -0.63
CA LEU A 75 6.13 12.73 0.52
C LEU A 75 7.11 13.35 1.52
N LEU A 76 8.17 12.65 1.90
CA LEU A 76 9.16 13.17 2.85
C LEU A 76 9.93 14.38 2.31
N THR A 77 10.10 14.50 0.99
CA THR A 77 10.70 15.69 0.37
C THR A 77 9.74 16.87 0.44
N LEU A 78 8.47 16.67 0.13
CA LEU A 78 7.43 17.70 0.22
C LEU A 78 7.26 18.22 1.66
N LEU A 79 7.25 17.32 2.64
CA LEU A 79 7.11 17.71 4.05
C LEU A 79 8.29 18.50 4.60
N ARG A 80 9.48 18.42 3.99
CA ARG A 80 10.61 19.28 4.36
C ARG A 80 10.37 20.74 4.01
N GLU A 81 9.60 20.97 2.96
CA GLU A 81 9.29 22.30 2.42
C GLU A 81 7.99 22.84 3.03
N THR A 82 7.29 22.01 3.80
CA THR A 82 6.03 22.38 4.46
C THR A 82 6.31 22.96 5.85
N GLU A 83 5.87 24.19 6.06
CA GLU A 83 6.01 24.86 7.35
C GLU A 83 5.06 24.27 8.40
N ASP A 84 5.47 24.33 9.67
CA ASP A 84 4.65 23.98 10.84
C ASP A 84 4.17 22.51 10.87
N VAL A 85 5.00 21.58 10.36
CA VAL A 85 4.80 20.14 10.47
C VAL A 85 6.00 19.50 11.15
N HIS A 86 5.78 18.83 12.28
CA HIS A 86 6.84 18.16 13.02
C HIS A 86 6.79 16.63 12.79
N VAL A 87 7.84 16.06 12.18
CA VAL A 87 7.92 14.61 11.94
C VAL A 87 8.63 13.94 13.11
N LEU A 88 7.90 13.12 13.88
CA LEU A 88 8.38 12.39 15.05
C LEU A 88 9.06 11.07 14.69
N ALA A 89 8.41 10.27 13.84
CA ALA A 89 8.88 8.97 13.43
C ALA A 89 8.49 8.65 11.98
N ILE A 90 9.33 7.86 11.32
CA ILE A 90 9.10 7.36 9.96
C ILE A 90 9.10 5.83 10.02
N PHE A 91 7.96 5.23 9.73
CA PHE A 91 7.79 3.79 9.65
C PHE A 91 8.03 3.32 8.22
N LEU A 92 8.86 2.34 8.07
CA LEU A 92 9.17 1.71 6.78
C LEU A 92 8.60 0.28 6.77
N PRO A 93 7.86 -0.09 5.71
CA PRO A 93 7.43 -1.47 5.49
C PRO A 93 8.58 -2.33 4.99
N GLN A 94 8.31 -3.58 4.67
CA GLN A 94 9.26 -4.44 3.97
C GLN A 94 9.79 -3.72 2.71
N TYR A 95 11.08 -3.85 2.46
CA TYR A 95 11.85 -3.17 1.40
C TYR A 95 12.09 -1.67 1.62
N GLY A 96 11.40 -1.02 2.53
CA GLY A 96 11.68 0.37 2.93
C GLY A 96 11.65 1.36 1.76
N LEU A 97 12.74 2.12 1.60
CA LEU A 97 12.94 3.13 0.56
C LEU A 97 14.04 2.70 -0.44
N PHE A 98 14.14 1.42 -0.75
CA PHE A 98 15.27 0.85 -1.52
C PHE A 98 15.41 1.44 -2.95
N ALA A 99 14.29 1.78 -3.58
CA ALA A 99 14.25 2.25 -4.96
C ALA A 99 14.18 3.78 -5.09
N SER A 100 14.31 4.53 -3.97
CA SER A 100 14.30 5.98 -4.05
C SER A 100 15.50 6.51 -4.85
N GLU A 101 15.23 7.41 -5.78
CA GLU A 101 16.27 8.13 -6.54
C GLU A 101 16.92 9.24 -5.70
N ASP A 102 16.22 9.78 -4.69
CA ASP A 102 16.81 10.75 -3.76
C ASP A 102 17.88 10.06 -2.90
N PRO A 103 19.16 10.43 -3.02
CA PRO A 103 20.24 9.82 -2.24
C PRO A 103 20.03 9.93 -0.72
N LYS A 104 19.35 10.99 -0.26
CA LYS A 104 19.07 11.20 1.16
C LYS A 104 18.03 10.22 1.66
N LEU A 105 16.98 9.95 0.89
CA LEU A 105 15.97 8.94 1.20
C LEU A 105 16.54 7.52 1.12
N LYS A 106 17.36 7.24 0.13
CA LYS A 106 18.05 5.94 -0.01
C LYS A 106 18.96 5.65 1.17
N MET A 107 19.66 6.65 1.69
CA MET A 107 20.49 6.53 2.89
C MET A 107 19.66 6.34 4.17
N MET A 108 18.41 6.81 4.20
CA MET A 108 17.53 6.72 5.36
C MET A 108 17.22 5.28 5.74
N GLY A 109 17.03 4.38 4.77
CA GLY A 109 16.76 2.97 5.02
C GLY A 109 17.84 2.23 5.82
N ASN A 110 19.05 2.79 5.92
CA ASN A 110 20.18 2.25 6.66
C ASN A 110 20.48 3.00 7.97
N LYS A 111 19.77 4.08 8.26
CA LYS A 111 19.97 4.91 9.47
C LYS A 111 18.79 4.79 10.43
N SER A 112 19.08 4.84 11.71
CA SER A 112 18.06 4.84 12.76
C SER A 112 17.44 6.24 13.01
N VAL A 113 18.01 7.28 12.43
CA VAL A 113 17.54 8.68 12.53
C VAL A 113 17.66 9.33 11.16
N ASP A 114 16.56 9.96 10.72
CA ASP A 114 16.58 10.79 9.53
C ASP A 114 17.38 12.08 9.76
N PRO A 115 18.35 12.38 8.89
CA PRO A 115 19.22 13.54 9.09
C PRO A 115 18.52 14.90 8.88
N ILE A 116 17.30 14.89 8.32
CA ILE A 116 16.60 16.11 7.92
C ILE A 116 15.59 16.54 8.99
N PHE A 117 14.71 15.62 9.38
CA PHE A 117 13.72 15.88 10.43
C PHE A 117 14.25 15.60 11.83
N GLY A 118 15.40 14.91 11.96
CA GLY A 118 15.81 14.33 13.25
C GLY A 118 14.89 13.19 13.71
N ALA A 119 13.93 12.79 12.87
CA ALA A 119 12.95 11.77 13.15
C ALA A 119 13.58 10.37 13.24
N ARG A 120 13.05 9.51 14.10
CA ARG A 120 13.50 8.12 14.17
C ARG A 120 12.93 7.31 13.02
N VAL A 121 13.79 6.58 12.32
CA VAL A 121 13.41 5.66 11.25
C VAL A 121 13.27 4.26 11.82
N ILE A 122 12.11 3.65 11.63
CA ILE A 122 11.71 2.38 12.23
C ILE A 122 11.29 1.42 11.12
N ASP A 123 12.08 0.37 10.93
CA ASP A 123 11.73 -0.72 10.03
C ASP A 123 10.76 -1.67 10.76
N LEU A 124 9.50 -1.65 10.35
CA LEU A 124 8.45 -2.46 10.95
C LEU A 124 8.51 -3.93 10.53
N PHE A 125 9.37 -4.29 9.60
CA PHE A 125 9.52 -5.68 9.16
C PHE A 125 10.66 -6.41 9.89
N LYS A 126 11.77 -5.71 10.19
CA LYS A 126 12.96 -6.35 10.77
C LYS A 126 12.91 -6.56 12.26
N ARG A 127 12.28 -5.66 13.03
CA ARG A 127 12.35 -5.68 14.50
C ARG A 127 11.02 -5.94 15.19
N SER A 128 9.98 -5.30 14.72
CA SER A 128 8.64 -5.39 15.28
C SER A 128 7.66 -5.03 14.21
N LEU A 129 6.62 -5.84 14.06
CA LEU A 129 5.53 -5.55 13.12
C LEU A 129 4.67 -4.38 13.59
N TYR A 130 4.82 -3.95 14.83
CA TYR A 130 4.06 -2.85 15.42
C TYR A 130 4.94 -1.64 15.66
N PRO A 131 4.44 -0.42 15.41
CA PRO A 131 5.08 0.81 15.83
C PRO A 131 5.40 0.82 17.33
N PRO A 132 6.55 1.36 17.75
CA PRO A 132 6.85 1.55 19.17
C PRO A 132 5.84 2.47 19.85
N GLU A 133 5.55 2.20 21.13
CA GLU A 133 4.56 2.95 21.91
C GLU A 133 4.77 4.46 21.86
N TRP A 134 6.01 4.93 22.10
CA TRP A 134 6.32 6.36 22.11
C TRP A 134 5.97 7.05 20.78
N SER A 135 6.20 6.40 19.65
CA SER A 135 5.92 6.97 18.32
C SER A 135 4.42 7.10 18.02
N MET A 136 3.60 6.37 18.75
CA MET A 136 2.16 6.47 18.69
C MET A 136 1.62 7.45 19.73
N ARG A 137 2.11 7.40 20.96
CA ARG A 137 1.60 8.25 22.06
C ARG A 137 1.94 9.72 21.89
N ASP A 138 3.15 10.02 21.43
CA ASP A 138 3.68 11.38 21.34
C ASP A 138 3.30 12.06 20.01
N ALA A 139 2.72 11.31 19.06
CA ALA A 139 2.17 11.87 17.83
C ALA A 139 0.74 12.40 18.04
N ASP A 140 0.38 13.48 17.35
CA ASP A 140 -0.97 14.01 17.25
C ASP A 140 -1.77 13.29 16.16
N LEU A 141 -1.09 12.82 15.10
CA LEU A 141 -1.67 12.21 13.92
C LEU A 141 -0.72 11.15 13.35
N ILE A 142 -1.29 10.07 12.86
CA ILE A 142 -0.56 9.06 12.07
C ILE A 142 -0.90 9.27 10.60
N LEU A 143 0.10 9.56 9.79
CA LEU A 143 -0.04 9.72 8.35
C LEU A 143 0.36 8.41 7.65
N ILE A 144 -0.48 7.91 6.75
CA ILE A 144 -0.19 6.74 5.92
C ILE A 144 -0.24 7.15 4.46
N ASP A 145 0.87 7.00 3.77
CA ASP A 145 0.98 7.13 2.33
C ASP A 145 1.76 5.94 1.78
N MET A 146 1.08 4.96 1.23
CA MET A 146 1.70 3.73 0.78
C MET A 146 1.06 3.22 -0.50
N GLN A 147 1.88 2.98 -1.52
CA GLN A 147 1.43 2.32 -2.73
C GLN A 147 1.45 0.81 -2.54
N ASP A 148 0.30 0.17 -2.72
CA ASP A 148 0.18 -1.29 -2.77
C ASP A 148 0.36 -1.81 -4.20
N THR A 149 0.64 -3.10 -4.33
CA THR A 149 0.85 -3.78 -5.61
C THR A 149 -0.44 -4.29 -6.29
N GLY A 150 -1.55 -4.26 -5.59
CA GLY A 150 -2.82 -4.85 -6.07
C GLY A 150 -2.90 -6.38 -5.92
N VAL A 151 -1.83 -7.01 -5.41
CA VAL A 151 -1.80 -8.44 -5.09
C VAL A 151 -1.48 -8.67 -3.61
N ARG A 152 -2.17 -9.64 -3.00
CA ARG A 152 -2.06 -9.89 -1.55
C ARG A 152 -0.72 -10.49 -1.09
N TYR A 153 0.18 -10.83 -2.01
CA TYR A 153 1.46 -11.47 -1.67
C TYR A 153 2.45 -10.55 -0.97
N THR A 154 2.19 -9.26 -0.95
CA THR A 154 3.01 -8.28 -0.24
C THR A 154 2.58 -8.15 1.22
N THR A 155 3.51 -7.73 2.06
CA THR A 155 3.25 -7.47 3.48
C THR A 155 2.69 -6.07 3.73
N PHE A 156 2.43 -5.28 2.68
CA PHE A 156 2.07 -3.87 2.79
C PHE A 156 0.76 -3.68 3.55
N MET A 157 -0.30 -4.43 3.18
CA MET A 157 -1.56 -4.33 3.89
C MET A 157 -1.51 -4.89 5.32
N ALA A 158 -0.66 -5.90 5.58
CA ALA A 158 -0.40 -6.33 6.95
C ALA A 158 0.24 -5.19 7.77
N THR A 159 1.20 -4.46 7.18
CA THR A 159 1.85 -3.32 7.82
C THR A 159 0.85 -2.19 8.11
N VAL A 160 0.00 -1.83 7.13
CA VAL A 160 -1.08 -0.85 7.34
C VAL A 160 -1.98 -1.27 8.48
N SER A 161 -2.42 -2.54 8.50
CA SER A 161 -3.28 -3.06 9.56
C SER A 161 -2.62 -2.98 10.93
N LYS A 162 -1.31 -3.29 11.04
CA LYS A 162 -0.56 -3.16 12.31
C LYS A 162 -0.45 -1.72 12.79
N VAL A 163 -0.33 -0.77 11.88
CA VAL A 163 -0.36 0.66 12.22
C VAL A 163 -1.75 1.09 12.66
N LEU A 164 -2.82 0.65 11.97
CA LEU A 164 -4.20 0.92 12.38
C LEU A 164 -4.55 0.31 13.76
N GLU A 165 -4.13 -0.94 14.02
CA GLU A 165 -4.29 -1.60 15.32
C GLU A 165 -3.59 -0.81 16.43
N SER A 166 -2.37 -0.30 16.17
CA SER A 166 -1.65 0.54 17.11
C SER A 166 -2.34 1.88 17.32
N ALA A 167 -2.80 2.52 16.25
CA ALA A 167 -3.52 3.78 16.33
C ALA A 167 -4.81 3.64 17.16
N ALA A 168 -5.57 2.57 16.95
CA ALA A 168 -6.75 2.25 17.75
C ALA A 168 -6.41 2.06 19.23
N LYS A 169 -5.35 1.29 19.54
CA LYS A 169 -4.87 1.05 20.90
C LYS A 169 -4.52 2.34 21.64
N TYR A 170 -3.82 3.25 20.96
CA TYR A 170 -3.37 4.53 21.54
C TYR A 170 -4.33 5.69 21.27
N ARG A 171 -5.49 5.43 20.67
CA ARG A 171 -6.53 6.41 20.32
C ARG A 171 -6.00 7.59 19.52
N LYS A 172 -5.21 7.29 18.50
CA LYS A 172 -4.62 8.30 17.61
C LYS A 172 -5.39 8.35 16.29
N PRO A 173 -5.72 9.55 15.81
CA PRO A 173 -6.32 9.70 14.50
C PRO A 173 -5.33 9.27 13.42
N VAL A 174 -5.86 8.69 12.37
CA VAL A 174 -5.09 8.25 11.19
C VAL A 174 -5.59 9.00 9.97
N LEU A 175 -4.67 9.57 9.21
CA LEU A 175 -4.92 10.12 7.88
C LEU A 175 -4.25 9.22 6.84
N LEU A 176 -5.05 8.59 5.98
CA LEU A 176 -4.56 7.74 4.90
C LEU A 176 -4.75 8.44 3.56
N LEU A 177 -3.68 8.53 2.80
CA LEU A 177 -3.67 9.07 1.45
C LEU A 177 -3.91 7.92 0.47
N ASP A 178 -5.05 7.94 -0.22
CA ASP A 178 -5.41 6.85 -1.12
C ASP A 178 -4.57 6.86 -2.40
N ARG A 179 -4.32 5.66 -2.93
CA ARG A 179 -3.54 5.44 -4.14
C ARG A 179 -4.22 4.42 -5.04
N PRO A 180 -4.08 4.54 -6.38
CA PRO A 180 -4.74 3.63 -7.31
C PRO A 180 -4.25 2.20 -7.14
N ASN A 181 -5.14 1.24 -7.40
CA ASN A 181 -4.71 -0.13 -7.59
C ASN A 181 -4.00 -0.23 -8.95
N PRO A 182 -2.71 -0.65 -8.98
CA PRO A 182 -1.94 -0.67 -10.23
C PRO A 182 -2.44 -1.68 -11.25
N LEU A 183 -3.18 -2.69 -10.79
CA LEU A 183 -3.73 -3.77 -11.60
C LEU A 183 -5.24 -3.60 -11.87
N ARG A 184 -5.75 -2.37 -11.93
CA ARG A 184 -7.17 -2.03 -12.08
C ARG A 184 -7.99 -2.37 -10.82
N GLY A 185 -9.10 -1.70 -10.65
CA GLY A 185 -10.03 -1.90 -9.52
C GLY A 185 -11.30 -2.69 -9.88
N ASP A 186 -11.53 -2.98 -11.15
CA ASP A 186 -12.71 -3.70 -11.64
C ASP A 186 -12.50 -5.21 -11.81
N VAL A 187 -11.27 -5.68 -11.62
CA VAL A 187 -10.93 -7.11 -11.75
C VAL A 187 -10.46 -7.67 -10.42
N MET A 188 -11.12 -8.71 -9.98
CA MET A 188 -10.72 -9.55 -8.86
C MET A 188 -10.50 -10.97 -9.35
N ASP A 189 -9.40 -11.62 -8.94
CA ASP A 189 -9.07 -12.95 -9.42
C ASP A 189 -8.22 -13.75 -8.41
N GLY A 190 -8.23 -15.05 -8.57
CA GLY A 190 -7.52 -16.01 -7.74
C GLY A 190 -8.27 -16.38 -6.44
N PRO A 191 -7.84 -17.44 -5.78
CA PRO A 191 -8.48 -17.93 -4.57
C PRO A 191 -8.33 -16.95 -3.40
N VAL A 192 -9.38 -16.85 -2.58
CA VAL A 192 -9.34 -16.18 -1.28
C VAL A 192 -8.50 -17.01 -0.31
N VAL A 193 -7.67 -16.35 0.51
CA VAL A 193 -6.91 -17.07 1.54
C VAL A 193 -7.84 -17.72 2.55
N ARG A 194 -7.53 -18.96 2.94
CA ARG A 194 -8.25 -19.63 4.03
C ARG A 194 -7.63 -19.23 5.36
N THR A 195 -8.44 -19.08 6.40
CA THR A 195 -8.00 -18.65 7.73
C THR A 195 -6.82 -19.49 8.26
N ALA A 196 -6.82 -20.80 7.99
CA ALA A 196 -5.71 -21.69 8.39
C ALA A 196 -4.36 -21.38 7.73
N TYR A 197 -4.35 -20.60 6.64
CA TYR A 197 -3.15 -20.25 5.87
C TYR A 197 -2.86 -18.74 5.91
N GLN A 198 -3.49 -18.00 6.83
CA GLN A 198 -3.18 -16.59 7.01
C GLN A 198 -1.72 -16.41 7.43
N SER A 199 -1.08 -15.43 6.82
CA SER A 199 0.31 -15.05 7.08
C SER A 199 0.47 -13.56 6.81
N LEU A 200 1.66 -13.01 6.95
CA LEU A 200 1.90 -11.60 6.55
C LEU A 200 1.69 -11.36 5.05
N GLU A 201 1.93 -12.38 4.22
CA GLU A 201 1.72 -12.35 2.76
C GLU A 201 0.29 -12.80 2.35
N GLY A 202 -0.62 -12.83 3.23
CA GLY A 202 -2.02 -13.22 3.07
C GLY A 202 -2.76 -12.93 4.35
N TYR A 203 -2.62 -11.69 4.81
CA TYR A 203 -3.05 -11.28 6.15
C TYR A 203 -4.57 -11.24 6.28
N HIS A 204 -5.26 -10.78 5.25
CA HIS A 204 -6.72 -10.70 5.21
C HIS A 204 -7.34 -11.66 4.19
N LEU A 205 -8.65 -11.94 4.35
CA LEU A 205 -9.39 -12.91 3.56
C LEU A 205 -9.84 -12.32 2.20
N VAL A 206 -8.84 -11.95 1.39
CA VAL A 206 -9.05 -11.39 0.05
C VAL A 206 -8.51 -12.32 -1.04
N PRO A 207 -8.97 -12.19 -2.31
CA PRO A 207 -8.40 -12.92 -3.43
C PRO A 207 -6.96 -12.48 -3.72
N ILE A 208 -6.24 -13.21 -4.56
CA ILE A 208 -4.85 -12.89 -4.95
C ILE A 208 -4.80 -11.49 -5.54
N ARG A 209 -5.59 -11.22 -6.57
CA ARG A 209 -5.83 -9.89 -7.12
C ARG A 209 -7.10 -9.36 -6.48
N HIS A 210 -6.97 -8.37 -5.61
CA HIS A 210 -8.10 -7.94 -4.77
C HIS A 210 -8.92 -6.79 -5.37
N GLY A 211 -8.41 -6.05 -6.35
CA GLY A 211 -9.12 -4.99 -7.03
C GLY A 211 -9.46 -3.75 -6.17
N LEU A 212 -8.88 -3.63 -4.99
CA LEU A 212 -9.12 -2.52 -4.07
C LEU A 212 -7.99 -1.49 -4.14
N THR A 213 -8.31 -0.21 -3.98
CA THR A 213 -7.31 0.80 -3.62
C THR A 213 -6.84 0.55 -2.18
N ILE A 214 -5.73 1.16 -1.77
CA ILE A 214 -5.26 1.00 -0.40
C ILE A 214 -6.23 1.63 0.60
N GLY A 215 -6.88 2.74 0.23
CA GLY A 215 -7.92 3.38 1.04
C GLY A 215 -9.14 2.49 1.19
N GLU A 216 -9.64 1.90 0.11
CA GLU A 216 -10.77 0.96 0.14
C GLU A 216 -10.44 -0.29 0.97
N TYR A 217 -9.21 -0.79 0.87
CA TYR A 217 -8.77 -1.94 1.64
C TYR A 217 -8.72 -1.59 3.14
N ALA A 218 -8.13 -0.44 3.50
CA ALA A 218 -8.08 0.03 4.89
C ALA A 218 -9.48 0.28 5.46
N LEU A 219 -10.38 0.90 4.67
CA LEU A 219 -11.79 1.07 5.01
C LEU A 219 -12.44 -0.28 5.32
N MET A 220 -12.32 -1.24 4.42
CA MET A 220 -12.92 -2.57 4.57
C MET A 220 -12.45 -3.25 5.86
N VAL A 221 -11.14 -3.33 6.10
CA VAL A 221 -10.62 -4.02 7.28
C VAL A 221 -11.02 -3.32 8.58
N ASN A 222 -11.10 -1.99 8.58
CA ASN A 222 -11.50 -1.20 9.73
C ASN A 222 -12.99 -1.37 10.05
N GLU A 223 -13.87 -1.26 9.06
CA GLU A 223 -15.33 -1.35 9.27
C GLU A 223 -15.80 -2.80 9.51
N MET A 224 -15.17 -3.79 8.88
CA MET A 224 -15.53 -5.20 9.07
C MET A 224 -14.98 -5.81 10.37
N GLY A 225 -14.12 -5.10 11.10
CA GLY A 225 -13.50 -5.61 12.32
C GLY A 225 -12.47 -6.69 12.10
N TRP A 226 -11.71 -6.56 11.03
CA TRP A 226 -10.65 -7.50 10.72
C TRP A 226 -9.33 -7.15 11.40
N LEU A 227 -9.27 -5.99 12.05
CA LEU A 227 -8.14 -5.63 12.90
C LEU A 227 -8.15 -6.49 14.17
N LYS A 228 -6.97 -6.70 14.76
CA LYS A 228 -6.81 -7.51 15.96
C LYS A 228 -7.75 -7.04 17.07
N ASP A 229 -8.32 -7.99 17.81
CA ASP A 229 -9.25 -7.76 18.94
C ASP A 229 -10.48 -6.92 18.54
N LEU A 230 -10.89 -7.00 17.27
CA LEU A 230 -11.99 -6.21 16.70
C LEU A 230 -11.78 -4.69 16.85
N ALA A 231 -10.53 -4.26 16.92
CA ALA A 231 -10.17 -2.85 17.04
C ALA A 231 -10.75 -2.01 15.89
N ARG A 232 -10.95 -0.72 16.16
CA ARG A 232 -11.40 0.27 15.19
C ARG A 232 -10.55 1.52 15.35
N ALA A 233 -9.83 1.89 14.29
CA ALA A 233 -9.08 3.14 14.24
C ALA A 233 -10.00 4.32 13.87
N ASP A 234 -9.73 5.50 14.41
CA ASP A 234 -10.31 6.76 13.91
C ASP A 234 -9.58 7.09 12.60
N LEU A 235 -10.08 6.52 11.51
CA LEU A 235 -9.47 6.57 10.17
C LEU A 235 -10.15 7.65 9.32
N THR A 236 -9.36 8.54 8.77
CA THR A 236 -9.78 9.49 7.73
C THR A 236 -9.02 9.18 6.44
N ILE A 237 -9.72 9.08 5.33
CA ILE A 237 -9.13 8.81 4.01
C ILE A 237 -9.23 10.07 3.16
N ILE A 238 -8.12 10.51 2.59
CA ILE A 238 -8.10 11.46 1.47
C ILE A 238 -8.19 10.64 0.19
N PRO A 239 -9.32 10.71 -0.54
CA PRO A 239 -9.57 9.83 -1.66
C PRO A 239 -8.76 10.25 -2.90
N LEU A 240 -8.68 9.33 -3.86
CA LEU A 240 -8.28 9.62 -5.23
C LEU A 240 -9.25 10.60 -5.90
N SER A 241 -8.75 11.39 -6.85
CA SER A 241 -9.59 12.16 -7.77
C SER A 241 -9.40 11.70 -9.20
N ASN A 242 -10.49 11.61 -9.97
CA ASN A 242 -10.56 11.24 -11.39
C ASN A 242 -10.06 9.82 -11.74
N TRP A 243 -9.73 8.99 -10.79
CA TRP A 243 -9.39 7.60 -11.06
C TRP A 243 -10.64 6.77 -11.37
N GLN A 244 -10.53 5.93 -12.37
CA GLN A 244 -11.57 4.97 -12.74
C GLN A 244 -11.06 3.55 -12.54
N ARG A 245 -11.94 2.65 -12.09
CA ARG A 245 -11.59 1.26 -11.79
C ARG A 245 -11.01 0.49 -12.96
N THR A 246 -11.33 0.89 -14.19
CA THR A 246 -10.81 0.27 -15.42
C THR A 246 -9.39 0.70 -15.79
N MET A 247 -8.84 1.71 -15.12
CA MET A 247 -7.49 2.22 -15.39
C MET A 247 -6.43 1.29 -14.83
N TRP A 248 -5.45 0.96 -15.66
CA TRP A 248 -4.14 0.50 -15.20
C TRP A 248 -3.37 1.68 -14.61
N VAL A 249 -2.34 1.41 -13.81
CA VAL A 249 -1.55 2.51 -13.25
C VAL A 249 -0.88 3.35 -14.35
N ASP A 250 -0.48 2.74 -15.46
CA ASP A 250 0.10 3.44 -16.62
C ASP A 250 -0.88 4.42 -17.26
N ASP A 251 -2.19 4.15 -17.23
CA ASP A 251 -3.23 5.04 -17.75
C ASP A 251 -3.39 6.30 -16.87
N THR A 252 -2.93 6.27 -15.64
CA THR A 252 -3.11 7.38 -14.69
C THR A 252 -2.15 8.53 -14.92
N GLY A 253 -1.01 8.28 -15.56
CA GLY A 253 0.10 9.22 -15.69
C GLY A 253 0.79 9.55 -14.37
N ILE A 254 0.55 8.77 -13.31
CA ILE A 254 1.23 8.89 -12.03
C ILE A 254 2.56 8.12 -12.12
N PRO A 255 3.69 8.72 -11.78
CA PRO A 255 4.94 7.98 -11.69
C PRO A 255 4.84 7.00 -10.52
N VAL A 256 5.02 5.73 -10.78
CA VAL A 256 5.06 4.69 -9.75
C VAL A 256 6.44 4.06 -9.73
N PRO A 257 7.33 4.51 -8.84
CA PRO A 257 8.61 3.85 -8.63
C PRO A 257 8.42 2.37 -8.29
N SER A 258 9.41 1.56 -8.61
CA SER A 258 9.40 0.15 -8.28
C SER A 258 8.99 -0.08 -6.81
N MET A 259 7.91 -0.80 -6.59
CA MET A 259 7.38 -1.09 -5.25
C MET A 259 8.09 -2.28 -4.61
N LEU A 260 8.60 -3.18 -5.42
CA LEU A 260 9.26 -4.41 -5.00
C LEU A 260 10.58 -4.55 -5.76
N PRO A 261 11.61 -5.17 -5.17
CA PRO A 261 12.75 -5.63 -5.94
C PRO A 261 12.27 -6.45 -7.13
N ASP A 262 12.89 -6.28 -8.27
CA ASP A 262 12.60 -7.02 -9.51
C ASP A 262 11.26 -6.69 -10.20
N VAL A 263 10.40 -5.83 -9.64
CA VAL A 263 9.15 -5.36 -10.27
C VAL A 263 9.32 -3.91 -10.72
N GLN A 264 9.47 -3.68 -12.01
CA GLN A 264 9.80 -2.37 -12.57
C GLN A 264 8.62 -1.66 -13.26
N ASN A 265 7.62 -2.43 -13.70
CA ASN A 265 6.47 -1.95 -14.46
C ASN A 265 5.26 -2.88 -14.27
N VAL A 266 4.12 -2.52 -14.88
CA VAL A 266 2.88 -3.30 -14.80
C VAL A 266 3.04 -4.71 -15.38
N GLU A 267 3.80 -4.89 -16.43
CA GLU A 267 4.03 -6.20 -17.04
C GLU A 267 4.77 -7.13 -16.08
N SER A 268 5.84 -6.64 -15.43
CA SER A 268 6.57 -7.40 -14.42
C SER A 268 5.72 -7.66 -13.18
N LEU A 269 4.79 -6.77 -12.82
CA LEU A 269 3.84 -6.97 -11.73
C LEU A 269 2.81 -8.07 -12.06
N LEU A 270 2.32 -8.12 -13.30
CA LEU A 270 1.45 -9.20 -13.77
C LEU A 270 2.19 -10.55 -13.78
N ALA A 271 3.43 -10.56 -14.29
CA ALA A 271 4.28 -11.75 -14.26
C ALA A 271 4.55 -12.21 -12.81
N TYR A 272 4.88 -11.27 -11.92
CA TYR A 272 5.04 -11.54 -10.49
C TYR A 272 3.81 -12.22 -9.89
N MET A 273 2.59 -11.74 -10.19
CA MET A 273 1.35 -12.31 -9.67
C MET A 273 1.21 -13.81 -10.00
N GLY A 274 1.57 -14.21 -11.22
CA GLY A 274 1.53 -15.62 -11.64
C GLY A 274 2.70 -16.45 -11.12
N MET A 275 3.91 -15.90 -11.25
CA MET A 275 5.16 -16.61 -10.94
C MET A 275 5.39 -16.78 -9.45
N TYR A 276 4.83 -15.92 -8.61
CA TYR A 276 4.98 -16.00 -7.15
C TYR A 276 4.44 -17.30 -6.55
N LEU A 277 3.53 -17.99 -7.25
CA LEU A 277 3.06 -19.32 -6.86
C LEU A 277 4.19 -20.36 -6.77
N PHE A 278 5.29 -20.15 -7.48
CA PHE A 278 6.47 -21.02 -7.44
C PHE A 278 7.43 -20.70 -6.28
N LYS A 279 7.19 -19.64 -5.49
CA LYS A 279 8.04 -19.26 -4.34
C LYS A 279 8.23 -20.41 -3.34
N GLY A 280 7.21 -21.27 -3.18
CA GLY A 280 7.27 -22.42 -2.29
C GLY A 280 7.99 -23.66 -2.87
N THR A 281 8.61 -23.53 -4.05
CA THR A 281 9.32 -24.62 -4.76
C THR A 281 10.82 -24.34 -4.82
N ASN A 282 11.58 -25.29 -5.38
CA ASN A 282 13.00 -25.11 -5.66
C ASN A 282 13.29 -24.55 -7.07
N LEU A 283 12.30 -23.92 -7.68
CA LEU A 283 12.43 -23.22 -8.95
C LEU A 283 12.93 -21.79 -8.74
N ASN A 284 13.89 -21.35 -9.57
CA ASN A 284 14.20 -19.93 -9.68
C ASN A 284 13.23 -19.31 -10.69
N ILE A 285 12.57 -18.23 -10.29
CA ILE A 285 11.61 -17.47 -11.09
C ILE A 285 12.25 -16.22 -11.72
N GLY A 286 13.52 -16.33 -12.12
CA GLY A 286 14.26 -15.27 -12.79
C GLY A 286 14.94 -14.27 -11.86
N HIS A 287 14.94 -14.48 -10.55
CA HIS A 287 15.69 -13.63 -9.62
C HIS A 287 17.18 -13.60 -9.96
N GLY A 288 17.77 -12.40 -9.97
CA GLY A 288 19.19 -12.20 -10.31
C GLY A 288 19.47 -12.17 -11.81
N THR A 289 18.43 -12.21 -12.66
CA THR A 289 18.55 -12.04 -14.12
C THR A 289 18.04 -10.66 -14.56
N ASP A 290 18.23 -10.34 -15.84
CA ASP A 290 17.67 -9.16 -16.50
C ASP A 290 16.15 -9.22 -16.76
N GLN A 291 15.52 -10.40 -16.52
CA GLN A 291 14.10 -10.66 -16.74
C GLN A 291 13.47 -11.41 -15.56
N PRO A 292 13.44 -10.80 -14.36
CA PRO A 292 12.76 -11.40 -13.22
C PRO A 292 11.30 -11.65 -13.56
N PHE A 293 10.77 -12.80 -13.08
CA PHE A 293 9.40 -13.29 -13.31
C PHE A 293 9.03 -13.66 -14.75
N PHE A 294 9.88 -13.36 -15.74
CA PHE A 294 9.68 -13.80 -17.13
C PHE A 294 10.49 -15.05 -17.48
N ARG A 295 11.33 -15.51 -16.56
CA ARG A 295 12.13 -16.73 -16.69
C ARG A 295 11.89 -17.65 -15.53
N ILE A 296 11.88 -18.96 -15.82
CA ILE A 296 11.83 -20.01 -14.82
C ILE A 296 12.93 -21.03 -15.10
N GLY A 297 13.56 -21.54 -14.06
CA GLY A 297 14.60 -22.54 -14.23
C GLY A 297 14.99 -23.23 -12.93
N ALA A 298 15.66 -24.37 -13.10
CA ALA A 298 16.36 -25.08 -12.04
C ALA A 298 17.45 -25.96 -12.68
N PRO A 299 18.53 -26.33 -11.96
CA PRO A 299 19.62 -27.14 -12.51
C PRO A 299 19.17 -28.50 -13.07
N TRP A 300 18.04 -29.00 -12.60
CA TRP A 300 17.47 -30.30 -12.98
C TRP A 300 16.40 -30.20 -14.07
N ILE A 301 15.99 -29.00 -14.51
CA ILE A 301 15.00 -28.82 -15.57
C ILE A 301 15.65 -28.87 -16.95
N SER A 302 15.06 -29.69 -17.83
CA SER A 302 15.32 -29.63 -19.27
C SER A 302 14.32 -28.67 -19.92
N GLY A 303 14.83 -27.59 -20.52
CA GLY A 303 14.00 -26.60 -21.21
C GLY A 303 13.20 -27.20 -22.36
N SER A 304 13.74 -28.19 -23.08
CA SER A 304 13.04 -28.88 -24.18
C SER A 304 11.87 -29.73 -23.68
N ILE A 305 12.00 -30.38 -22.53
CA ILE A 305 10.92 -31.14 -21.92
C ILE A 305 9.82 -30.17 -21.42
N LEU A 306 10.20 -29.08 -20.76
CA LEU A 306 9.25 -28.09 -20.27
C LEU A 306 8.44 -27.51 -21.43
N LEU A 307 9.09 -27.12 -22.53
CA LEU A 307 8.44 -26.58 -23.73
C LEU A 307 7.48 -27.59 -24.39
N SER A 308 7.76 -28.90 -24.32
CA SER A 308 6.88 -29.91 -24.87
C SER A 308 5.53 -30.00 -24.16
N LEU A 309 5.44 -29.54 -22.90
CA LEU A 309 4.20 -29.52 -22.11
C LEU A 309 3.25 -28.37 -22.50
N ILE A 310 3.73 -27.37 -23.24
CA ILE A 310 2.90 -26.24 -23.69
C ILE A 310 1.88 -26.68 -24.74
N HIS A 311 2.13 -27.81 -25.40
CA HIS A 311 1.28 -28.33 -26.46
C HIS A 311 0.29 -29.41 -25.97
N ILE A 312 0.17 -29.64 -24.69
CA ILE A 312 -0.81 -30.52 -24.07
C ILE A 312 -2.01 -29.70 -23.62
#